data_2179ff19b1ccd849d015c9ea53552eee
#
_entry.id   2179ff19b1ccd849d015c9ea53552eee
#
_cell.length_a   1.000
_cell.length_b   1.000
_cell.length_c   1.000
_cell.angle_alpha   90.00
_cell.angle_beta   90.00
_cell.angle_gamma   90.00
#
_symmetry.space_group_name_H-M   'P 1'
#
loop_
_entity.id
_entity.type
_entity.pdbx_description
1 polymer ?
#
loop_
_entity_poly.entity_id
_entity_poly.type
_entity_poly.pdbx_seq_one_letter_code
_entity_poly.pdbx_strand_id
1 'polypeptide(L)'
;MAKQPPPEGYLFSKAYTHYVFLLLWLLYFFDYIDRMVVVSLFPFLKADWGLTDAQCGAMVSAVYWAIILFSFPISILIDRWSRKKSIGIMAVLWSMATAACAFTRNFGQLFAARAAIGIGEAGYAPGGTAMISALFPEKRRAFMVGIWNASIPLGMAVGIVIGGVIASRWGWRHAFGIVALPGLIVALLFLFVRDYKTVSLEKTVDRELRGHLAARCPLSKMEIVRTFAATPSLLLTYFGFAGMMFTSISMSTFLPTYFQRVQGFPLQKATLMASGIMLTAIIGSPLGGWIADAWMKKRIQARLLLPSISALLTAVLFLTGFYLPTGGMVQYGIFLLAGIASIAWASSAIAVTQDVVHPRLRAVSYALCVITQNLLGSALGPIVTGAFSDRYGILTALKIASAMALISFVLFYLGARYYARDLDKVERVALTAEE
;
A
#
# COMPACT_ATOMS: atom_id res chain seq x y z
N MET A 1 -27.49 0.99 35.77
CA MET A 1 -26.06 0.72 35.87
C MET A 1 -25.30 1.83 35.17
N ALA A 2 -24.68 2.74 35.91
CA ALA A 2 -23.86 3.80 35.37
C ALA A 2 -22.63 3.16 34.67
N LYS A 3 -22.46 3.45 33.38
CA LYS A 3 -21.28 3.02 32.63
C LYS A 3 -20.05 3.66 33.24
N GLN A 4 -19.12 2.86 33.76
CA GLN A 4 -17.81 3.33 34.16
C GLN A 4 -17.20 4.18 33.04
N PRO A 5 -16.59 5.33 33.33
CA PRO A 5 -15.90 6.13 32.35
C PRO A 5 -14.83 5.26 31.64
N PRO A 6 -14.62 5.43 30.33
CA PRO A 6 -13.62 4.63 29.60
C PRO A 6 -12.25 4.85 30.26
N PRO A 7 -11.43 3.78 30.38
CA PRO A 7 -10.08 3.91 30.92
C PRO A 7 -9.29 4.93 30.08
N GLU A 8 -8.46 5.73 30.76
CA GLU A 8 -7.73 6.89 30.20
C GLU A 8 -7.28 6.69 28.73
N GLY A 9 -7.86 7.48 27.83
CA GLY A 9 -7.47 7.57 26.43
C GLY A 9 -8.07 6.56 25.44
N TYR A 10 -8.93 5.62 25.87
CA TYR A 10 -9.68 4.74 24.97
C TYR A 10 -11.09 5.31 24.68
N LEU A 11 -11.54 5.23 23.43
CA LEU A 11 -12.89 5.70 23.05
C LEU A 11 -14.01 4.84 23.66
N PHE A 12 -13.76 3.52 23.75
CA PHE A 12 -14.68 2.51 24.33
C PHE A 12 -13.95 1.67 25.39
N SER A 13 -14.63 0.66 25.95
CA SER A 13 -13.95 -0.32 26.81
C SER A 13 -12.81 -0.99 26.05
N LYS A 14 -11.72 -1.36 26.76
CA LYS A 14 -10.53 -1.98 26.13
C LYS A 14 -10.88 -3.20 25.29
N ALA A 15 -11.71 -4.09 25.79
CA ALA A 15 -12.14 -5.30 25.10
C ALA A 15 -12.87 -4.97 23.77
N TYR A 16 -13.82 -4.03 23.82
CA TYR A 16 -14.56 -3.63 22.64
C TYR A 16 -13.69 -2.89 21.60
N THR A 17 -12.76 -2.05 22.06
CA THR A 17 -11.78 -1.39 21.17
C THR A 17 -10.94 -2.41 20.40
N HIS A 18 -10.45 -3.47 21.08
CA HIS A 18 -9.68 -4.52 20.40
C HIS A 18 -10.55 -5.38 19.47
N TYR A 19 -11.81 -5.61 19.81
CA TYR A 19 -12.77 -6.27 18.90
C TYR A 19 -12.96 -5.45 17.61
N VAL A 20 -13.21 -4.14 17.71
CA VAL A 20 -13.34 -3.26 16.55
C VAL A 20 -12.05 -3.23 15.73
N PHE A 21 -10.91 -3.17 16.41
CA PHE A 21 -9.60 -3.23 15.76
C PHE A 21 -9.38 -4.55 15.02
N LEU A 22 -9.77 -5.68 15.59
CA LEU A 22 -9.68 -6.99 14.94
C LEU A 22 -10.52 -7.01 13.64
N LEU A 23 -11.74 -6.47 13.67
CA LEU A 23 -12.55 -6.38 12.46
C LEU A 23 -11.90 -5.48 11.40
N LEU A 24 -11.34 -4.33 11.78
CA LEU A 24 -10.58 -3.46 10.86
C LEU A 24 -9.35 -4.21 10.30
N TRP A 25 -8.63 -4.95 11.14
CA TRP A 25 -7.48 -5.73 10.70
C TRP A 25 -7.89 -6.81 9.69
N LEU A 26 -8.95 -7.56 9.99
CA LEU A 26 -9.49 -8.59 9.11
C LEU A 26 -9.99 -8.02 7.78
N LEU A 27 -10.67 -6.87 7.80
CA LEU A 27 -11.10 -6.21 6.56
C LEU A 27 -9.89 -5.85 5.69
N TYR A 28 -8.81 -5.31 6.26
CA TYR A 28 -7.62 -4.96 5.49
C TYR A 28 -6.87 -6.20 4.99
N PHE A 29 -6.88 -7.27 5.78
CA PHE A 29 -6.35 -8.55 5.37
C PHE A 29 -7.10 -9.13 4.17
N PHE A 30 -8.44 -9.13 4.19
CA PHE A 30 -9.27 -9.60 3.07
C PHE A 30 -9.18 -8.68 1.85
N ASP A 31 -9.06 -7.36 2.03
CA ASP A 31 -8.80 -6.40 0.95
C ASP A 31 -7.57 -6.83 0.12
N TYR A 32 -6.45 -7.15 0.78
CA TYR A 32 -5.25 -7.59 0.08
C TYR A 32 -5.32 -9.03 -0.47
N ILE A 33 -6.11 -9.90 0.13
CA ILE A 33 -6.43 -11.21 -0.45
C ILE A 33 -7.18 -11.01 -1.77
N ASP A 34 -8.22 -10.17 -1.79
CA ASP A 34 -9.04 -9.87 -2.97
C ASP A 34 -8.22 -9.25 -4.11
N ARG A 35 -7.25 -8.40 -3.77
CA ARG A 35 -6.32 -7.83 -4.77
C ARG A 35 -5.45 -8.89 -5.43
N MET A 36 -4.91 -9.82 -4.64
CA MET A 36 -3.84 -10.72 -5.08
C MET A 36 -4.32 -12.10 -5.55
N VAL A 37 -5.55 -12.51 -5.22
CA VAL A 37 -6.10 -13.79 -5.69
C VAL A 37 -6.02 -13.93 -7.22
N VAL A 38 -6.27 -12.86 -7.96
CA VAL A 38 -6.26 -12.87 -9.44
C VAL A 38 -4.90 -13.29 -10.03
N VAL A 39 -3.81 -13.02 -9.34
CA VAL A 39 -2.44 -13.31 -9.79
C VAL A 39 -2.23 -14.82 -9.98
N SER A 40 -2.75 -15.63 -9.07
CA SER A 40 -2.68 -17.09 -9.19
C SER A 40 -3.63 -17.68 -10.24
N LEU A 41 -4.58 -16.87 -10.72
CA LEU A 41 -5.57 -17.28 -11.71
C LEU A 41 -5.11 -17.04 -13.16
N PHE A 42 -4.00 -16.34 -13.37
CA PHE A 42 -3.50 -16.02 -14.72
C PHE A 42 -3.40 -17.22 -15.66
N PRO A 43 -2.86 -18.40 -15.23
CA PRO A 43 -2.79 -19.55 -16.13
C PRO A 43 -4.16 -20.01 -16.63
N PHE A 44 -5.17 -19.99 -15.76
CA PHE A 44 -6.54 -20.42 -16.10
C PHE A 44 -7.24 -19.40 -17.00
N LEU A 45 -7.11 -18.11 -16.68
CA LEU A 45 -7.71 -17.02 -17.48
C LEU A 45 -7.09 -16.95 -18.88
N LYS A 46 -5.79 -17.23 -19.00
CA LYS A 46 -5.11 -17.34 -20.30
C LYS A 46 -5.59 -18.56 -21.08
N ALA A 47 -5.81 -19.68 -20.43
CA ALA A 47 -6.35 -20.88 -21.08
C ALA A 47 -7.79 -20.68 -21.57
N ASP A 48 -8.64 -20.03 -20.76
CA ASP A 48 -10.06 -19.85 -21.08
C ASP A 48 -10.31 -18.73 -22.13
N TRP A 49 -9.54 -17.63 -22.06
CA TRP A 49 -9.83 -16.41 -22.85
C TRP A 49 -8.67 -15.95 -23.75
N GLY A 50 -7.57 -16.67 -23.80
CA GLY A 50 -6.40 -16.32 -24.63
C GLY A 50 -5.72 -15.01 -24.22
N LEU A 51 -5.76 -14.64 -22.94
CA LEU A 51 -5.25 -13.34 -22.47
C LEU A 51 -3.74 -13.21 -22.64
N THR A 52 -3.29 -11.99 -22.92
CA THR A 52 -1.87 -11.63 -22.89
C THR A 52 -1.40 -11.37 -21.46
N ASP A 53 -0.09 -11.31 -21.20
CA ASP A 53 0.46 -10.94 -19.90
C ASP A 53 0.16 -9.47 -19.58
N ALA A 54 0.13 -8.58 -20.59
CA ALA A 54 -0.31 -7.20 -20.44
C ALA A 54 -1.75 -7.10 -19.92
N GLN A 55 -2.67 -7.90 -20.45
CA GLN A 55 -4.06 -7.96 -19.96
C GLN A 55 -4.14 -8.52 -18.55
N CYS A 56 -3.33 -9.53 -18.22
CA CYS A 56 -3.21 -10.04 -16.84
C CYS A 56 -2.72 -8.96 -15.89
N GLY A 57 -1.68 -8.20 -16.26
CA GLY A 57 -1.20 -7.05 -15.52
C GLY A 57 -2.25 -5.95 -15.36
N ALA A 58 -3.02 -5.67 -16.43
CA ALA A 58 -4.09 -4.69 -16.42
C ALA A 58 -5.19 -5.01 -15.40
N MET A 59 -5.53 -6.28 -15.17
CA MET A 59 -6.48 -6.68 -14.14
C MET A 59 -6.01 -6.33 -12.72
N VAL A 60 -4.70 -6.42 -12.44
CA VAL A 60 -4.13 -5.96 -11.18
C VAL A 60 -4.16 -4.44 -11.10
N SER A 61 -3.77 -3.78 -12.16
CA SER A 61 -3.71 -2.31 -12.26
C SER A 61 -5.07 -1.63 -12.18
N ALA A 62 -6.15 -2.31 -12.62
CA ALA A 62 -7.52 -1.78 -12.60
C ALA A 62 -7.94 -1.29 -11.19
N VAL A 63 -7.57 -2.05 -10.16
CA VAL A 63 -7.85 -1.69 -8.76
C VAL A 63 -7.13 -0.39 -8.38
N TYR A 64 -5.84 -0.28 -8.70
CA TYR A 64 -5.05 0.91 -8.38
C TYR A 64 -5.52 2.16 -9.15
N TRP A 65 -5.89 2.03 -10.42
CA TRP A 65 -6.49 3.12 -11.18
C TRP A 65 -7.80 3.61 -10.55
N ALA A 66 -8.66 2.70 -10.16
CA ALA A 66 -9.91 3.05 -9.49
C ALA A 66 -9.66 3.73 -8.14
N ILE A 67 -8.72 3.22 -7.32
CA ILE A 67 -8.31 3.86 -6.06
C ILE A 67 -7.86 5.31 -6.31
N ILE A 68 -6.99 5.55 -7.31
CA ILE A 68 -6.49 6.91 -7.61
C ILE A 68 -7.64 7.86 -7.94
N LEU A 69 -8.55 7.43 -8.82
CA LEU A 69 -9.65 8.27 -9.29
C LEU A 69 -10.68 8.57 -8.19
N PHE A 70 -10.96 7.61 -7.31
CA PHE A 70 -12.05 7.70 -6.35
C PHE A 70 -11.62 8.02 -4.91
N SER A 71 -10.31 7.94 -4.56
CA SER A 71 -9.86 8.21 -3.18
C SER A 71 -10.23 9.59 -2.69
N PHE A 72 -10.10 10.62 -3.52
CA PHE A 72 -10.40 12.01 -3.12
C PHE A 72 -11.91 12.23 -2.88
N PRO A 73 -12.83 11.93 -3.80
CA PRO A 73 -14.25 12.11 -3.55
C PRO A 73 -14.78 11.24 -2.40
N ILE A 74 -14.27 10.01 -2.27
CA ILE A 74 -14.68 9.10 -1.19
C ILE A 74 -14.17 9.57 0.17
N SER A 75 -12.96 10.09 0.28
CA SER A 75 -12.46 10.63 1.56
C SER A 75 -13.32 11.80 2.07
N ILE A 76 -13.77 12.67 1.17
CA ILE A 76 -14.71 13.76 1.52
C ILE A 76 -16.04 13.18 2.05
N LEU A 77 -16.55 12.13 1.41
CA LEU A 77 -17.79 11.47 1.84
C LEU A 77 -17.64 10.86 3.24
N ILE A 78 -16.51 10.17 3.51
CA ILE A 78 -16.19 9.55 4.80
C ILE A 78 -16.16 10.59 5.93
N ASP A 79 -15.52 11.73 5.69
CA ASP A 79 -15.39 12.80 6.69
C ASP A 79 -16.70 13.54 6.96
N ARG A 80 -17.58 13.65 5.94
CA ARG A 80 -18.88 14.34 6.08
C ARG A 80 -19.99 13.49 6.66
N TRP A 81 -19.90 12.17 6.53
CA TRP A 81 -20.97 11.27 6.94
C TRP A 81 -20.58 10.53 8.24
N SER A 82 -20.23 9.26 8.17
CA SER A 82 -19.79 8.45 9.30
C SER A 82 -18.67 7.52 8.83
N ARG A 83 -17.54 7.59 9.51
CA ARG A 83 -16.39 6.72 9.19
C ARG A 83 -16.78 5.24 9.28
N LYS A 84 -17.50 4.86 10.32
CA LYS A 84 -17.99 3.48 10.51
C LYS A 84 -18.90 3.04 9.37
N LYS A 85 -19.92 3.84 9.03
CA LYS A 85 -20.87 3.48 7.97
C LYS A 85 -20.18 3.43 6.61
N SER A 86 -19.34 4.42 6.31
CA SER A 86 -18.58 4.47 5.06
C SER A 86 -17.67 3.25 4.91
N ILE A 87 -16.85 2.91 5.90
CA ILE A 87 -15.98 1.73 5.88
C ILE A 87 -16.79 0.45 5.69
N GLY A 88 -17.89 0.28 6.45
CA GLY A 88 -18.72 -0.93 6.37
C GLY A 88 -19.39 -1.10 5.00
N ILE A 89 -19.98 -0.04 4.44
CA ILE A 89 -20.62 -0.08 3.12
C ILE A 89 -19.58 -0.34 2.03
N MET A 90 -18.45 0.33 2.09
CA MET A 90 -17.35 0.12 1.15
C MET A 90 -16.83 -1.33 1.21
N ALA A 91 -16.70 -1.90 2.41
CA ALA A 91 -16.31 -3.29 2.59
C ALA A 91 -17.33 -4.27 1.96
N VAL A 92 -18.61 -4.02 2.11
CA VAL A 92 -19.66 -4.81 1.42
C VAL A 92 -19.54 -4.66 -0.09
N LEU A 93 -19.38 -3.43 -0.60
CA LEU A 93 -19.29 -3.17 -2.04
C LEU A 93 -18.09 -3.88 -2.69
N TRP A 94 -16.88 -3.79 -2.13
CA TRP A 94 -15.74 -4.49 -2.72
C TRP A 94 -15.86 -6.01 -2.60
N SER A 95 -16.40 -6.57 -1.49
CA SER A 95 -16.62 -8.00 -1.36
C SER A 95 -17.66 -8.50 -2.37
N MET A 96 -18.73 -7.74 -2.62
CA MET A 96 -19.70 -8.05 -3.68
C MET A 96 -19.07 -7.96 -5.07
N ALA A 97 -18.20 -6.97 -5.33
CA ALA A 97 -17.49 -6.85 -6.59
C ALA A 97 -16.50 -8.02 -6.80
N THR A 98 -15.84 -8.47 -5.73
CA THR A 98 -15.00 -9.69 -5.76
C THR A 98 -15.83 -10.93 -6.10
N ALA A 99 -16.99 -11.10 -5.46
CA ALA A 99 -17.92 -12.18 -5.79
C ALA A 99 -18.41 -12.08 -7.24
N ALA A 100 -18.69 -10.88 -7.75
CA ALA A 100 -19.10 -10.65 -9.12
C ALA A 100 -18.04 -11.09 -10.15
N CYS A 101 -16.74 -11.05 -9.80
CA CYS A 101 -15.68 -11.58 -10.65
C CYS A 101 -15.88 -13.06 -11.02
N ALA A 102 -16.51 -13.86 -10.14
CA ALA A 102 -16.81 -15.27 -10.41
C ALA A 102 -17.80 -15.50 -11.59
N PHE A 103 -18.65 -14.52 -11.86
CA PHE A 103 -19.70 -14.61 -12.89
C PHE A 103 -19.32 -13.98 -14.23
N THR A 104 -18.10 -13.45 -14.34
CA THR A 104 -17.62 -12.80 -15.57
C THR A 104 -17.35 -13.80 -16.69
N ARG A 105 -17.63 -13.39 -17.94
CA ARG A 105 -17.54 -14.23 -19.14
C ARG A 105 -16.44 -13.79 -20.10
N ASN A 106 -15.84 -12.63 -19.89
CA ASN A 106 -14.78 -12.09 -20.74
C ASN A 106 -13.89 -11.12 -19.95
N PHE A 107 -12.76 -10.76 -20.57
CA PHE A 107 -11.79 -9.82 -19.99
C PHE A 107 -12.42 -8.48 -19.59
N GLY A 108 -13.26 -7.87 -20.42
CA GLY A 108 -13.85 -6.56 -20.14
C GLY A 108 -14.73 -6.56 -18.91
N GLN A 109 -15.54 -7.60 -18.71
CA GLN A 109 -16.37 -7.75 -17.51
C GLN A 109 -15.50 -7.96 -16.26
N LEU A 110 -14.46 -8.79 -16.34
CA LEU A 110 -13.55 -9.01 -15.21
C LEU A 110 -12.77 -7.74 -14.88
N PHE A 111 -12.29 -7.02 -15.88
CA PHE A 111 -11.62 -5.74 -15.70
C PHE A 111 -12.52 -4.71 -15.00
N ALA A 112 -13.78 -4.58 -15.42
CA ALA A 112 -14.77 -3.70 -14.81
C ALA A 112 -15.09 -4.10 -13.37
N ALA A 113 -15.25 -5.40 -13.09
CA ALA A 113 -15.46 -5.90 -11.73
C ALA A 113 -14.25 -5.62 -10.82
N ARG A 114 -13.02 -5.78 -11.35
CA ARG A 114 -11.77 -5.41 -10.66
C ARG A 114 -11.68 -3.91 -10.37
N ALA A 115 -12.07 -3.06 -11.32
CA ALA A 115 -12.17 -1.62 -11.08
C ALA A 115 -13.21 -1.28 -9.99
N ALA A 116 -14.35 -1.97 -9.97
CA ALA A 116 -15.37 -1.80 -8.94
C ALA A 116 -14.85 -2.18 -7.54
N ILE A 117 -13.99 -3.22 -7.41
CA ILE A 117 -13.27 -3.51 -6.16
C ILE A 117 -12.49 -2.27 -5.71
N GLY A 118 -11.68 -1.68 -6.60
CA GLY A 118 -10.87 -0.50 -6.27
C GLY A 118 -11.70 0.74 -5.86
N ILE A 119 -12.92 0.91 -6.40
CA ILE A 119 -13.84 1.96 -5.93
C ILE A 119 -14.23 1.70 -4.48
N GLY A 120 -14.59 0.47 -4.13
CA GLY A 120 -14.91 0.07 -2.76
C GLY A 120 -13.75 0.22 -1.79
N GLU A 121 -12.50 0.05 -2.24
CA GLU A 121 -11.30 0.13 -1.41
C GLU A 121 -10.73 1.55 -1.26
N ALA A 122 -11.12 2.49 -2.11
CA ALA A 122 -10.47 3.80 -2.27
C ALA A 122 -10.43 4.66 -0.99
N GLY A 123 -11.39 4.51 -0.07
CA GLY A 123 -11.43 5.25 1.20
C GLY A 123 -11.03 4.43 2.43
N TYR A 124 -10.75 3.14 2.25
CA TYR A 124 -10.55 2.25 3.40
C TYR A 124 -9.30 2.60 4.21
N ALA A 125 -8.15 2.78 3.55
CA ALA A 125 -6.89 3.06 4.24
C ALA A 125 -6.93 4.39 5.04
N PRO A 126 -7.35 5.54 4.49
CA PRO A 126 -7.49 6.77 5.27
C PRO A 126 -8.55 6.66 6.36
N GLY A 127 -9.70 6.04 6.08
CA GLY A 127 -10.78 5.85 7.04
C GLY A 127 -10.37 4.95 8.21
N GLY A 128 -9.72 3.83 7.94
CA GLY A 128 -9.21 2.87 8.91
C GLY A 128 -8.15 3.49 9.82
N THR A 129 -7.17 4.19 9.26
CA THR A 129 -6.13 4.90 10.03
C THR A 129 -6.75 5.95 10.96
N ALA A 130 -7.71 6.75 10.46
CA ALA A 130 -8.41 7.74 11.27
C ALA A 130 -9.24 7.10 12.39
N MET A 131 -9.85 5.94 12.12
CA MET A 131 -10.61 5.21 13.14
C MET A 131 -9.71 4.60 14.21
N ILE A 132 -8.57 4.01 13.85
CA ILE A 132 -7.56 3.50 14.80
C ILE A 132 -7.06 4.65 15.70
N SER A 133 -6.80 5.82 15.11
CA SER A 133 -6.35 7.00 15.86
C SER A 133 -7.40 7.51 16.85
N ALA A 134 -8.69 7.31 16.57
CA ALA A 134 -9.78 7.65 17.49
C ALA A 134 -9.98 6.59 18.58
N LEU A 135 -9.75 5.31 18.28
CA LEU A 135 -10.00 4.19 19.19
C LEU A 135 -8.93 4.05 20.27
N PHE A 136 -7.65 4.35 19.95
CA PHE A 136 -6.52 4.08 20.84
C PHE A 136 -5.88 5.37 21.40
N PRO A 137 -5.36 5.32 22.64
CA PRO A 137 -4.61 6.43 23.22
C PRO A 137 -3.34 6.70 22.40
N GLU A 138 -2.90 7.96 22.40
CA GLU A 138 -1.80 8.47 21.57
C GLU A 138 -0.53 7.61 21.65
N LYS A 139 -0.15 7.18 22.85
CA LYS A 139 1.03 6.32 23.09
C LYS A 139 0.99 4.97 22.39
N ARG A 140 -0.20 4.47 22.00
CA ARG A 140 -0.38 3.16 21.35
C ARG A 140 -0.73 3.24 19.86
N ARG A 141 -1.08 4.40 19.35
CA ARG A 141 -1.55 4.58 17.95
C ARG A 141 -0.55 4.07 16.93
N ALA A 142 0.71 4.48 17.03
CA ALA A 142 1.75 4.07 16.08
C ALA A 142 1.92 2.55 16.06
N PHE A 143 1.94 1.90 17.23
CA PHE A 143 2.06 0.45 17.34
C PHE A 143 0.85 -0.28 16.72
N MET A 144 -0.38 0.21 16.99
CA MET A 144 -1.59 -0.40 16.44
C MET A 144 -1.70 -0.21 14.93
N VAL A 145 -1.31 0.95 14.39
CA VAL A 145 -1.20 1.16 12.93
C VAL A 145 -0.16 0.23 12.32
N GLY A 146 0.95 -0.01 13.01
CA GLY A 146 1.97 -0.98 12.57
C GLY A 146 1.42 -2.40 12.45
N ILE A 147 0.69 -2.88 13.48
CA ILE A 147 0.01 -4.19 13.46
C ILE A 147 -1.02 -4.23 12.31
N TRP A 148 -1.80 -3.17 12.15
CA TRP A 148 -2.79 -3.08 11.08
C TRP A 148 -2.15 -3.17 9.69
N ASN A 149 -1.02 -2.50 9.45
CA ASN A 149 -0.28 -2.57 8.19
C ASN A 149 0.36 -3.95 7.95
N ALA A 150 0.63 -4.74 8.98
CA ALA A 150 1.14 -6.11 8.81
C ALA A 150 0.13 -7.04 8.10
N SER A 151 -1.16 -6.67 8.06
CA SER A 151 -2.17 -7.40 7.27
C SER A 151 -1.89 -7.35 5.76
N ILE A 152 -1.18 -6.32 5.27
CA ILE A 152 -0.87 -6.12 3.85
C ILE A 152 -0.06 -7.30 3.27
N PRO A 153 1.20 -7.55 3.70
CA PRO A 153 1.99 -8.64 3.16
C PRO A 153 1.40 -10.02 3.47
N LEU A 154 0.70 -10.15 4.61
CA LEU A 154 0.00 -11.39 4.95
C LEU A 154 -1.16 -11.65 3.98
N GLY A 155 -2.01 -10.65 3.72
CA GLY A 155 -3.13 -10.76 2.79
C GLY A 155 -2.66 -11.05 1.35
N MET A 156 -1.61 -10.36 0.90
CA MET A 156 -1.00 -10.61 -0.42
C MET A 156 -0.53 -12.05 -0.56
N ALA A 157 0.24 -12.55 0.40
CA ALA A 157 0.79 -13.90 0.38
C ALA A 157 -0.31 -14.97 0.41
N VAL A 158 -1.25 -14.82 1.34
CA VAL A 158 -2.38 -15.74 1.53
C VAL A 158 -3.30 -15.74 0.32
N GLY A 159 -3.59 -14.56 -0.28
CA GLY A 159 -4.43 -14.43 -1.46
C GLY A 159 -3.89 -15.22 -2.66
N ILE A 160 -2.59 -15.13 -2.92
CA ILE A 160 -1.95 -15.87 -4.01
C ILE A 160 -1.97 -17.37 -3.75
N VAL A 161 -1.66 -17.82 -2.53
CA VAL A 161 -1.65 -19.27 -2.19
C VAL A 161 -3.05 -19.86 -2.24
N ILE A 162 -4.02 -19.23 -1.55
CA ILE A 162 -5.40 -19.72 -1.50
C ILE A 162 -6.02 -19.73 -2.90
N GLY A 163 -5.81 -18.65 -3.67
CA GLY A 163 -6.28 -18.56 -5.05
C GLY A 163 -5.75 -19.70 -5.92
N GLY A 164 -4.45 -20.00 -5.83
CA GLY A 164 -3.83 -21.10 -6.55
C GLY A 164 -4.36 -22.49 -6.14
N VAL A 165 -4.57 -22.71 -4.86
CA VAL A 165 -5.12 -23.98 -4.32
C VAL A 165 -6.57 -24.19 -4.77
N ILE A 166 -7.41 -23.16 -4.61
CA ILE A 166 -8.82 -23.25 -4.98
C ILE A 166 -8.96 -23.42 -6.49
N ALA A 167 -8.26 -22.60 -7.28
CA ALA A 167 -8.36 -22.65 -8.74
C ALA A 167 -7.90 -23.97 -9.33
N SER A 168 -6.87 -24.62 -8.75
CA SER A 168 -6.39 -25.91 -9.23
C SER A 168 -7.34 -27.07 -8.91
N ARG A 169 -8.23 -26.94 -7.90
CA ARG A 169 -9.17 -28.00 -7.49
C ARG A 169 -10.58 -27.81 -8.04
N TRP A 170 -11.07 -26.57 -8.00
CA TRP A 170 -12.47 -26.24 -8.30
C TRP A 170 -12.64 -25.21 -9.43
N GLY A 171 -11.52 -24.75 -10.03
CA GLY A 171 -11.54 -23.75 -11.08
C GLY A 171 -11.47 -22.31 -10.55
N TRP A 172 -11.03 -21.39 -11.39
CA TRP A 172 -10.72 -20.01 -11.03
C TRP A 172 -11.96 -19.20 -10.57
N ARG A 173 -13.15 -19.51 -11.09
CA ARG A 173 -14.39 -18.82 -10.66
C ARG A 173 -14.69 -19.04 -9.19
N HIS A 174 -14.49 -20.26 -8.71
CA HIS A 174 -14.67 -20.59 -7.28
C HIS A 174 -13.66 -19.86 -6.40
N ALA A 175 -12.45 -19.53 -6.89
CA ALA A 175 -11.48 -18.78 -6.11
C ALA A 175 -12.01 -17.41 -5.73
N PHE A 176 -12.62 -16.66 -6.67
CA PHE A 176 -13.24 -15.39 -6.36
C PHE A 176 -14.44 -15.52 -5.40
N GLY A 177 -15.33 -16.48 -5.64
CA GLY A 177 -16.52 -16.69 -4.80
C GLY A 177 -16.18 -17.06 -3.36
N ILE A 178 -15.25 -18.00 -3.17
CA ILE A 178 -14.86 -18.50 -1.84
C ILE A 178 -14.10 -17.41 -1.07
N VAL A 179 -13.22 -16.65 -1.73
CA VAL A 179 -12.42 -15.60 -1.10
C VAL A 179 -13.29 -14.40 -0.69
N ALA A 180 -14.31 -14.05 -1.46
CA ALA A 180 -15.22 -12.96 -1.16
C ALA A 180 -16.08 -13.19 0.11
N LEU A 181 -16.43 -14.45 0.42
CA LEU A 181 -17.35 -14.78 1.51
C LEU A 181 -16.85 -14.33 2.90
N PRO A 182 -15.64 -14.67 3.34
CA PRO A 182 -15.14 -14.23 4.65
C PRO A 182 -15.06 -12.72 4.76
N GLY A 183 -14.61 -12.04 3.69
CA GLY A 183 -14.57 -10.57 3.63
C GLY A 183 -15.96 -9.95 3.80
N LEU A 184 -16.96 -10.51 3.11
CA LEU A 184 -18.37 -10.07 3.23
C LEU A 184 -18.91 -10.29 4.64
N ILE A 185 -18.63 -11.45 5.27
CA ILE A 185 -19.06 -11.73 6.65
C ILE A 185 -18.48 -10.71 7.61
N VAL A 186 -17.17 -10.43 7.51
CA VAL A 186 -16.52 -9.42 8.36
C VAL A 186 -17.06 -8.02 8.08
N ALA A 187 -17.36 -7.68 6.84
CA ALA A 187 -17.97 -6.41 6.46
C ALA A 187 -19.38 -6.23 7.09
N LEU A 188 -20.19 -7.28 7.04
CA LEU A 188 -21.51 -7.29 7.69
C LEU A 188 -21.38 -7.15 9.21
N LEU A 189 -20.47 -7.90 9.87
CA LEU A 189 -20.21 -7.74 11.30
C LEU A 189 -19.76 -6.33 11.64
N PHE A 190 -18.95 -5.70 10.79
CA PHE A 190 -18.47 -4.35 11.00
C PHE A 190 -19.60 -3.31 10.94
N LEU A 191 -20.67 -3.54 10.16
CA LEU A 191 -21.85 -2.67 10.14
C LEU A 191 -22.58 -2.61 11.49
N PHE A 192 -22.43 -3.61 12.36
CA PHE A 192 -23.02 -3.62 13.71
C PHE A 192 -22.13 -2.99 14.78
N VAL A 193 -20.90 -2.57 14.45
CA VAL A 193 -20.02 -1.83 15.36
C VAL A 193 -20.69 -0.53 15.80
N ARG A 194 -20.46 -0.08 17.04
CA ARG A 194 -20.98 1.20 17.55
C ARG A 194 -20.32 2.35 16.80
N ASP A 195 -21.17 3.30 16.37
CA ASP A 195 -20.69 4.54 15.77
C ASP A 195 -20.19 5.52 16.83
N TYR A 196 -19.35 6.46 16.43
CA TYR A 196 -18.89 7.54 17.26
C TYR A 196 -19.00 8.88 16.51
N LYS A 197 -19.36 9.92 17.24
CA LYS A 197 -19.46 11.26 16.64
C LYS A 197 -18.05 11.77 16.38
N THR A 198 -17.73 12.02 15.12
CA THR A 198 -16.54 12.77 14.75
C THR A 198 -16.74 14.21 15.21
N VAL A 199 -15.76 14.76 15.91
CA VAL A 199 -15.84 16.19 16.33
C VAL A 199 -15.85 17.01 15.05
N SER A 200 -16.97 17.71 14.79
CA SER A 200 -17.03 18.62 13.65
C SER A 200 -16.07 19.79 13.90
N LEU A 201 -15.18 20.03 12.96
CA LEU A 201 -14.23 21.17 13.00
C LEU A 201 -14.93 22.54 13.21
N GLU A 202 -16.24 22.61 12.97
CA GLU A 202 -17.01 23.85 13.11
C GLU A 202 -17.27 24.28 14.56
N LYS A 203 -17.14 23.39 15.56
CA LYS A 203 -17.48 23.72 16.97
C LYS A 203 -16.31 24.01 17.90
N THR A 204 -15.08 23.78 17.46
CA THR A 204 -13.89 23.91 18.35
C THR A 204 -12.96 25.07 17.95
N VAL A 205 -13.29 25.81 16.91
CA VAL A 205 -12.55 27.05 16.61
C VAL A 205 -13.31 28.18 17.28
N ASP A 206 -12.93 28.49 18.51
CA ASP A 206 -13.38 29.67 19.21
C ASP A 206 -13.23 30.91 18.30
N ARG A 207 -14.20 31.84 18.41
CA ARG A 207 -14.22 33.08 17.61
C ARG A 207 -12.91 33.88 17.70
N GLU A 208 -12.19 33.75 18.82
CA GLU A 208 -10.88 34.37 19.05
C GLU A 208 -9.78 33.71 18.22
N LEU A 209 -9.78 32.36 18.06
CA LEU A 209 -8.83 31.64 17.24
C LEU A 209 -9.06 31.91 15.74
N ARG A 210 -10.32 32.14 15.33
CA ARG A 210 -10.65 32.60 13.96
C ARG A 210 -10.03 33.96 13.65
N GLY A 211 -10.00 34.89 14.61
CA GLY A 211 -9.34 36.19 14.44
C GLY A 211 -7.82 36.08 14.23
N HIS A 212 -7.16 35.22 15.00
CA HIS A 212 -5.72 34.98 14.88
C HIS A 212 -5.32 34.10 13.68
N LEU A 213 -6.19 33.15 13.25
CA LEU A 213 -5.96 32.33 12.07
C LEU A 213 -6.29 33.07 10.75
N ALA A 214 -7.25 33.98 10.76
CA ALA A 214 -7.58 34.83 9.60
C ALA A 214 -6.51 35.87 9.29
N ALA A 215 -5.69 36.25 10.27
CA ALA A 215 -4.57 37.17 10.09
C ALA A 215 -3.33 36.52 9.39
N ARG A 216 -3.30 35.20 9.22
CA ARG A 216 -2.25 34.51 8.42
C ARG A 216 -2.88 34.02 7.14
N CYS A 217 -2.64 34.74 6.03
CA CYS A 217 -3.11 34.45 4.68
C CYS A 217 -3.09 32.94 4.39
N PRO A 218 -4.21 32.36 3.89
CA PRO A 218 -4.18 31.01 3.38
C PRO A 218 -3.17 30.96 2.23
N LEU A 219 -2.20 30.03 2.29
CA LEU A 219 -1.25 29.82 1.20
C LEU A 219 -2.05 29.61 -0.08
N SER A 220 -1.79 30.44 -1.08
CA SER A 220 -2.38 30.31 -2.39
C SER A 220 -2.05 28.92 -2.96
N LYS A 221 -2.96 28.33 -3.76
CA LYS A 221 -2.68 27.07 -4.46
C LYS A 221 -1.36 27.14 -5.24
N MET A 222 -1.06 28.29 -5.82
CA MET A 222 0.18 28.54 -6.55
C MET A 222 1.41 28.53 -5.63
N GLU A 223 1.31 29.07 -4.42
CA GLU A 223 2.40 29.04 -3.43
C GLU A 223 2.68 27.62 -2.94
N ILE A 224 1.64 26.79 -2.74
CA ILE A 224 1.80 25.37 -2.41
C ILE A 224 2.57 24.65 -3.53
N VAL A 225 2.15 24.82 -4.78
CA VAL A 225 2.82 24.22 -5.95
C VAL A 225 4.26 24.71 -6.04
N ARG A 226 4.51 26.01 -5.86
CA ARG A 226 5.85 26.61 -5.90
C ARG A 226 6.74 26.07 -4.76
N THR A 227 6.20 25.91 -3.57
CA THR A 227 6.92 25.35 -2.42
C THR A 227 7.36 23.90 -2.70
N PHE A 228 6.46 23.06 -3.20
CA PHE A 228 6.80 21.68 -3.55
C PHE A 228 7.79 21.61 -4.72
N ALA A 229 7.62 22.43 -5.76
CA ALA A 229 8.55 22.49 -6.89
C ALA A 229 9.95 23.00 -6.47
N ALA A 230 10.03 23.85 -5.46
CA ALA A 230 11.29 24.38 -4.93
C ALA A 230 12.00 23.46 -3.93
N THR A 231 11.43 22.25 -3.66
CA THR A 231 11.98 21.27 -2.73
C THR A 231 12.44 20.00 -3.49
N PRO A 232 13.65 20.00 -4.06
CA PRO A 232 14.13 18.90 -4.89
C PRO A 232 14.16 17.54 -4.18
N SER A 233 14.53 17.49 -2.88
CA SER A 233 14.54 16.25 -2.11
C SER A 233 13.15 15.60 -2.04
N LEU A 234 12.08 16.41 -1.99
CA LEU A 234 10.70 15.94 -1.97
C LEU A 234 10.29 15.31 -3.30
N LEU A 235 10.51 16.02 -4.42
CA LEU A 235 10.16 15.52 -5.75
C LEU A 235 10.93 14.25 -6.10
N LEU A 236 12.24 14.24 -5.83
CA LEU A 236 13.08 13.06 -6.05
C LEU A 236 12.61 11.87 -5.20
N THR A 237 12.10 12.14 -3.99
CA THR A 237 11.49 11.10 -3.14
C THR A 237 10.21 10.57 -3.74
N TYR A 238 9.32 11.41 -4.28
CA TYR A 238 8.06 10.95 -4.91
C TYR A 238 8.32 10.02 -6.09
N PHE A 239 9.22 10.40 -6.99
CA PHE A 239 9.56 9.57 -8.15
C PHE A 239 10.37 8.32 -7.77
N GLY A 240 11.26 8.43 -6.78
CA GLY A 240 11.96 7.27 -6.20
C GLY A 240 10.99 6.26 -5.60
N PHE A 241 9.99 6.76 -4.89
CA PHE A 241 8.88 5.96 -4.34
C PHE A 241 8.11 5.23 -5.45
N ALA A 242 7.76 5.95 -6.51
CA ALA A 242 7.04 5.38 -7.64
C ALA A 242 7.81 4.24 -8.32
N GLY A 243 9.12 4.40 -8.54
CA GLY A 243 9.96 3.36 -9.13
C GLY A 243 10.08 2.10 -8.24
N MET A 244 10.17 2.28 -6.91
CA MET A 244 10.15 1.14 -5.98
C MET A 244 8.80 0.43 -5.97
N MET A 245 7.68 1.17 -6.01
CA MET A 245 6.35 0.57 -6.12
C MET A 245 6.15 -0.14 -7.45
N PHE A 246 6.66 0.42 -8.57
CA PHE A 246 6.67 -0.25 -9.85
C PHE A 246 7.34 -1.63 -9.74
N THR A 247 8.55 -1.68 -9.21
CA THR A 247 9.29 -2.93 -9.02
C THR A 247 8.56 -3.90 -8.10
N SER A 248 8.11 -3.45 -6.93
CA SER A 248 7.49 -4.31 -5.91
C SER A 248 6.19 -4.93 -6.40
N ILE A 249 5.29 -4.14 -7.03
CA ILE A 249 4.01 -4.67 -7.52
C ILE A 249 4.21 -5.54 -8.75
N SER A 250 5.14 -5.19 -9.65
CA SER A 250 5.50 -6.06 -10.80
C SER A 250 6.04 -7.41 -10.33
N MET A 251 6.93 -7.44 -9.34
CA MET A 251 7.44 -8.69 -8.76
C MET A 251 6.30 -9.50 -8.11
N SER A 252 5.49 -8.87 -7.27
CA SER A 252 4.35 -9.53 -6.63
C SER A 252 3.37 -10.14 -7.64
N THR A 253 3.18 -9.47 -8.79
CA THR A 253 2.27 -9.91 -9.83
C THR A 253 2.83 -11.07 -10.67
N PHE A 254 4.11 -11.04 -11.00
CA PHE A 254 4.65 -11.96 -12.00
C PHE A 254 5.66 -13.00 -11.48
N LEU A 255 6.11 -12.94 -10.21
CA LEU A 255 6.94 -13.99 -9.63
C LEU A 255 6.28 -15.38 -9.64
N PRO A 256 4.98 -15.55 -9.33
CA PRO A 256 4.33 -16.85 -9.50
C PRO A 256 4.41 -17.37 -10.92
N THR A 257 4.21 -16.51 -11.91
CA THR A 257 4.31 -16.84 -13.35
C THR A 257 5.75 -17.22 -13.73
N TYR A 258 6.75 -16.54 -13.20
CA TYR A 258 8.15 -16.86 -13.38
C TYR A 258 8.49 -18.27 -12.85
N PHE A 259 8.11 -18.56 -11.62
CA PHE A 259 8.34 -19.86 -11.01
C PHE A 259 7.64 -21.00 -11.78
N GLN A 260 6.47 -20.72 -12.35
CA GLN A 260 5.72 -21.68 -13.12
C GLN A 260 6.30 -21.88 -14.54
N ARG A 261 6.55 -20.79 -15.30
CA ARG A 261 6.93 -20.88 -16.71
C ARG A 261 8.41 -21.10 -16.95
N VAL A 262 9.27 -20.51 -16.11
CA VAL A 262 10.73 -20.58 -16.29
C VAL A 262 11.33 -21.71 -15.47
N GLN A 263 10.83 -21.92 -14.23
CA GLN A 263 11.35 -22.98 -13.37
C GLN A 263 10.54 -24.30 -13.47
N GLY A 264 9.42 -24.31 -14.16
CA GLY A 264 8.61 -25.49 -14.36
C GLY A 264 7.89 -25.99 -13.10
N PHE A 265 7.76 -25.17 -12.05
CA PHE A 265 7.11 -25.60 -10.83
C PHE A 265 5.59 -25.66 -11.00
N PRO A 266 4.92 -26.66 -10.37
CA PRO A 266 3.46 -26.69 -10.32
C PRO A 266 2.95 -25.41 -9.63
N LEU A 267 1.74 -24.97 -10.02
CA LEU A 267 1.15 -23.71 -9.57
C LEU A 267 1.19 -23.53 -8.05
N GLN A 268 0.86 -24.55 -7.30
CA GLN A 268 0.86 -24.50 -5.83
C GLN A 268 2.25 -24.20 -5.25
N LYS A 269 3.30 -24.83 -5.78
CA LYS A 269 4.70 -24.57 -5.37
C LYS A 269 5.13 -23.18 -5.81
N ALA A 270 4.80 -22.77 -7.03
CA ALA A 270 5.14 -21.46 -7.57
C ALA A 270 4.52 -20.31 -6.74
N THR A 271 3.24 -20.45 -6.38
CA THR A 271 2.53 -19.49 -5.54
C THR A 271 3.08 -19.44 -4.11
N LEU A 272 3.42 -20.59 -3.53
CA LEU A 272 4.01 -20.66 -2.19
C LEU A 272 5.39 -19.99 -2.14
N MET A 273 6.25 -20.24 -3.13
CA MET A 273 7.58 -19.62 -3.21
C MET A 273 7.48 -18.10 -3.39
N ALA A 274 6.60 -17.61 -4.27
CA ALA A 274 6.38 -16.18 -4.45
C ALA A 274 5.84 -15.53 -3.16
N SER A 275 4.91 -16.19 -2.48
CA SER A 275 4.35 -15.71 -1.21
C SER A 275 5.40 -15.65 -0.10
N GLY A 276 6.32 -16.61 -0.02
CA GLY A 276 7.44 -16.57 0.91
C GLY A 276 8.29 -15.31 0.76
N ILE A 277 8.55 -14.89 -0.49
CA ILE A 277 9.28 -13.66 -0.77
C ILE A 277 8.49 -12.43 -0.30
N MET A 278 7.17 -12.40 -0.51
CA MET A 278 6.32 -11.28 -0.06
C MET A 278 6.27 -11.17 1.47
N LEU A 279 6.24 -12.30 2.18
CA LEU A 279 6.22 -12.33 3.64
C LEU A 279 7.49 -11.72 4.27
N THR A 280 8.60 -11.70 3.57
CA THR A 280 9.83 -11.05 4.06
C THR A 280 9.65 -9.54 4.28
N ALA A 281 8.63 -8.92 3.66
CA ALA A 281 8.28 -7.52 3.87
C ALA A 281 7.93 -7.21 5.34
N ILE A 282 7.41 -8.20 6.10
CA ILE A 282 7.13 -8.06 7.53
C ILE A 282 8.39 -7.73 8.32
N ILE A 283 9.53 -8.28 7.88
CA ILE A 283 10.84 -8.04 8.49
C ILE A 283 11.48 -6.77 7.91
N GLY A 284 11.38 -6.59 6.59
CA GLY A 284 12.09 -5.53 5.86
C GLY A 284 11.72 -4.12 6.30
N SER A 285 10.43 -3.83 6.48
CA SER A 285 9.96 -2.48 6.81
C SER A 285 10.38 -2.03 8.22
N PRO A 286 10.19 -2.81 9.30
CA PRO A 286 10.68 -2.43 10.63
C PRO A 286 12.21 -2.34 10.70
N LEU A 287 12.90 -3.29 10.06
CA LEU A 287 14.37 -3.31 10.01
C LEU A 287 14.90 -2.03 9.33
N GLY A 288 14.32 -1.66 8.20
CA GLY A 288 14.70 -0.44 7.50
C GLY A 288 14.47 0.82 8.33
N GLY A 289 13.34 0.92 9.01
CA GLY A 289 13.05 2.04 9.91
C GLY A 289 14.07 2.14 11.05
N TRP A 290 14.35 1.02 11.71
CA TRP A 290 15.34 0.96 12.80
C TRP A 290 16.75 1.37 12.34
N ILE A 291 17.21 0.85 11.20
CA ILE A 291 18.52 1.21 10.63
C ILE A 291 18.56 2.70 10.29
N ALA A 292 17.50 3.25 9.67
CA ALA A 292 17.42 4.66 9.33
C ALA A 292 17.55 5.55 10.56
N ASP A 293 16.78 5.26 11.61
CA ASP A 293 16.77 6.05 12.85
C ASP A 293 18.11 5.96 13.59
N ALA A 294 18.73 4.78 13.64
CA ALA A 294 20.05 4.61 14.23
C ALA A 294 21.14 5.37 13.43
N TRP A 295 21.07 5.34 12.12
CA TRP A 295 22.04 6.03 11.26
C TRP A 295 21.86 7.56 11.25
N MET A 296 20.63 8.03 11.33
CA MET A 296 20.31 9.47 11.43
C MET A 296 20.98 10.17 12.61
N LYS A 297 21.20 9.46 13.73
CA LYS A 297 21.95 10.01 14.88
C LYS A 297 23.36 10.47 14.52
N LYS A 298 23.95 9.89 13.47
CA LYS A 298 25.30 10.23 13.00
C LYS A 298 25.29 11.09 11.74
N ARG A 299 24.29 10.92 10.87
CA ARG A 299 24.24 11.57 9.56
C ARG A 299 22.79 11.80 9.12
N ILE A 300 22.39 13.06 9.00
CA ILE A 300 21.01 13.45 8.70
C ILE A 300 20.53 12.93 7.33
N GLN A 301 21.46 12.88 6.35
CA GLN A 301 21.19 12.36 5.01
C GLN A 301 20.83 10.86 4.98
N ALA A 302 21.04 10.13 6.09
CA ALA A 302 20.69 8.72 6.22
C ALA A 302 19.20 8.45 5.90
N ARG A 303 18.34 9.45 6.11
CA ARG A 303 16.91 9.42 5.77
C ARG A 303 16.64 9.08 4.30
N LEU A 304 17.51 9.47 3.37
CA LEU A 304 17.42 9.14 1.94
C LEU A 304 18.54 8.22 1.44
N LEU A 305 19.67 8.15 2.16
CA LEU A 305 20.73 7.19 1.81
C LEU A 305 20.28 5.75 2.05
N LEU A 306 19.53 5.47 3.11
CA LEU A 306 18.99 4.13 3.34
C LEU A 306 18.02 3.69 2.22
N PRO A 307 17.00 4.47 1.83
CA PRO A 307 16.19 4.18 0.65
C PRO A 307 17.02 3.96 -0.61
N SER A 308 18.05 4.76 -0.83
CA SER A 308 18.95 4.59 -1.97
C SER A 308 19.64 3.22 -1.94
N ILE A 309 20.29 2.86 -0.84
CA ILE A 309 20.96 1.55 -0.70
C ILE A 309 19.95 0.41 -0.81
N SER A 310 18.78 0.53 -0.19
CA SER A 310 17.70 -0.46 -0.29
C SER A 310 17.27 -0.68 -1.74
N ALA A 311 17.12 0.39 -2.52
CA ALA A 311 16.77 0.30 -3.94
C ALA A 311 17.88 -0.38 -4.78
N LEU A 312 19.13 -0.04 -4.51
CA LEU A 312 20.29 -0.68 -5.16
C LEU A 312 20.35 -2.18 -4.83
N LEU A 313 20.21 -2.53 -3.55
CA LEU A 313 20.20 -3.94 -3.11
C LEU A 313 19.03 -4.70 -3.73
N THR A 314 17.84 -4.09 -3.81
CA THR A 314 16.67 -4.70 -4.47
C THR A 314 16.98 -5.04 -5.92
N ALA A 315 17.53 -4.08 -6.69
CA ALA A 315 17.89 -4.30 -8.08
C ALA A 315 18.96 -5.39 -8.22
N VAL A 316 20.05 -5.28 -7.48
CA VAL A 316 21.19 -6.22 -7.56
C VAL A 316 20.75 -7.64 -7.18
N LEU A 317 20.01 -7.79 -6.07
CA LEU A 317 19.59 -9.13 -5.60
C LEU A 317 18.59 -9.78 -6.55
N PHE A 318 17.58 -9.06 -7.05
CA PHE A 318 16.65 -9.63 -8.03
C PHE A 318 17.37 -9.97 -9.34
N LEU A 319 18.20 -9.07 -9.87
CA LEU A 319 18.95 -9.33 -11.10
C LEU A 319 19.88 -10.54 -10.92
N THR A 320 20.65 -10.61 -9.83
CA THR A 320 21.50 -11.76 -9.52
C THR A 320 20.68 -13.05 -9.46
N GLY A 321 19.52 -13.01 -8.76
CA GLY A 321 18.62 -14.16 -8.69
C GLY A 321 18.13 -14.63 -10.06
N PHE A 322 17.82 -13.71 -10.99
CA PHE A 322 17.39 -14.04 -12.35
C PHE A 322 18.52 -14.48 -13.29
N TYR A 323 19.79 -14.29 -12.94
CA TYR A 323 20.94 -14.79 -13.71
C TYR A 323 21.49 -16.10 -13.16
N LEU A 324 21.16 -16.50 -11.95
CA LEU A 324 21.57 -17.79 -11.38
C LEU A 324 20.84 -18.96 -12.03
N PRO A 325 21.43 -20.17 -11.99
CA PRO A 325 20.76 -21.39 -12.42
C PRO A 325 19.41 -21.58 -11.73
N THR A 326 18.42 -22.01 -12.51
CA THR A 326 17.03 -22.13 -12.05
C THR A 326 16.86 -23.25 -11.02
N GLY A 327 16.01 -23.01 -10.01
CA GLY A 327 15.56 -24.03 -9.06
C GLY A 327 16.46 -24.28 -7.86
N GLY A 328 17.59 -23.58 -7.72
CA GLY A 328 18.52 -23.79 -6.60
C GLY A 328 18.09 -23.08 -5.31
N MET A 329 18.45 -23.66 -4.13
CA MET A 329 18.20 -23.04 -2.83
C MET A 329 18.88 -21.67 -2.69
N VAL A 330 20.07 -21.52 -3.28
CA VAL A 330 20.83 -20.24 -3.28
C VAL A 330 20.05 -19.15 -3.99
N GLN A 331 19.47 -19.46 -5.16
CA GLN A 331 18.65 -18.52 -5.90
C GLN A 331 17.44 -18.05 -5.09
N TYR A 332 16.74 -18.99 -4.43
CA TYR A 332 15.58 -18.66 -3.60
C TYR A 332 15.98 -17.83 -2.38
N GLY A 333 17.09 -18.16 -1.72
CA GLY A 333 17.65 -17.38 -0.63
C GLY A 333 17.94 -15.92 -1.04
N ILE A 334 18.49 -15.70 -2.24
CA ILE A 334 18.72 -14.36 -2.80
C ILE A 334 17.39 -13.63 -3.04
N PHE A 335 16.35 -14.31 -3.55
CA PHE A 335 15.04 -13.70 -3.70
C PHE A 335 14.39 -13.33 -2.34
N LEU A 336 14.58 -14.12 -1.29
CA LEU A 336 14.13 -13.77 0.06
C LEU A 336 14.83 -12.50 0.56
N LEU A 337 16.14 -12.38 0.38
CA LEU A 337 16.89 -11.17 0.72
C LEU A 337 16.45 -9.97 -0.12
N ALA A 338 16.16 -10.18 -1.42
CA ALA A 338 15.61 -9.15 -2.28
C ALA A 338 14.24 -8.67 -1.77
N GLY A 339 13.40 -9.58 -1.29
CA GLY A 339 12.10 -9.25 -0.66
C GLY A 339 12.27 -8.37 0.58
N ILE A 340 13.23 -8.65 1.46
CA ILE A 340 13.55 -7.80 2.62
C ILE A 340 13.98 -6.40 2.13
N ALA A 341 14.93 -6.34 1.19
CA ALA A 341 15.44 -5.09 0.67
C ALA A 341 14.35 -4.26 -0.02
N SER A 342 13.41 -4.92 -0.74
CA SER A 342 12.38 -4.25 -1.54
C SER A 342 11.40 -3.38 -0.76
N ILE A 343 11.35 -3.48 0.56
CA ILE A 343 10.45 -2.70 1.42
C ILE A 343 11.16 -1.92 2.52
N ALA A 344 12.45 -2.20 2.79
CA ALA A 344 13.21 -1.57 3.87
C ALA A 344 13.33 -0.03 3.74
N TRP A 345 13.17 0.49 2.54
CA TRP A 345 13.20 1.93 2.22
C TRP A 345 11.95 2.70 2.69
N ALA A 346 10.80 2.03 2.85
CA ALA A 346 9.48 2.66 2.87
C ALA A 346 9.31 3.64 4.04
N SER A 347 9.57 3.20 5.29
CA SER A 347 9.37 4.02 6.49
C SER A 347 10.21 5.30 6.44
N SER A 348 11.44 5.20 5.98
CA SER A 348 12.37 6.32 5.89
C SER A 348 11.94 7.32 4.81
N ALA A 349 11.56 6.85 3.64
CA ALA A 349 11.11 7.70 2.54
C ALA A 349 9.76 8.40 2.87
N ILE A 350 8.84 7.72 3.56
CA ILE A 350 7.59 8.35 4.05
C ILE A 350 7.92 9.52 4.97
N ALA A 351 8.85 9.36 5.90
CA ALA A 351 9.21 10.42 6.82
C ALA A 351 9.73 11.67 6.08
N VAL A 352 10.54 11.51 5.03
CA VAL A 352 11.02 12.63 4.21
C VAL A 352 9.88 13.47 3.65
N THR A 353 8.79 12.85 3.21
CA THR A 353 7.62 13.57 2.65
C THR A 353 6.97 14.53 3.67
N GLN A 354 7.26 14.35 4.95
CA GLN A 354 6.73 15.16 6.04
C GLN A 354 7.78 16.08 6.66
N ASP A 355 9.05 15.70 6.64
CA ASP A 355 10.13 16.42 7.28
C ASP A 355 10.50 17.72 6.53
N VAL A 356 10.49 17.69 5.20
CA VAL A 356 10.94 18.80 4.33
C VAL A 356 9.83 19.78 3.93
N VAL A 357 8.69 19.70 4.59
CA VAL A 357 7.54 20.58 4.34
C VAL A 357 7.02 21.19 5.63
N HIS A 358 6.44 22.39 5.53
CA HIS A 358 5.80 23.04 6.66
C HIS A 358 4.74 22.11 7.31
N PRO A 359 4.59 22.04 8.64
CA PRO A 359 3.65 21.15 9.34
C PRO A 359 2.22 21.15 8.78
N ARG A 360 1.72 22.30 8.32
CA ARG A 360 0.40 22.44 7.68
C ARG A 360 0.27 21.72 6.33
N LEU A 361 1.38 21.46 5.65
CA LEU A 361 1.41 20.83 4.31
C LEU A 361 1.75 19.34 4.35
N ARG A 362 2.06 18.76 5.51
CA ARG A 362 2.47 17.35 5.65
C ARG A 362 1.46 16.37 5.06
N ALA A 363 0.18 16.56 5.34
CA ALA A 363 -0.88 15.70 4.83
C ALA A 363 -1.00 15.80 3.31
N VAL A 364 -0.92 17.02 2.75
CA VAL A 364 -0.97 17.25 1.30
C VAL A 364 0.25 16.64 0.61
N SER A 365 1.44 16.82 1.20
CA SER A 365 2.68 16.24 0.69
C SER A 365 2.61 14.72 0.62
N TYR A 366 2.16 14.06 1.70
CA TYR A 366 2.00 12.62 1.71
C TYR A 366 0.93 12.14 0.72
N ALA A 367 -0.19 12.86 0.59
CA ALA A 367 -1.22 12.53 -0.39
C ALA A 367 -0.70 12.59 -1.83
N LEU A 368 0.10 13.60 -2.17
CA LEU A 368 0.76 13.70 -3.49
C LEU A 368 1.75 12.56 -3.71
N CYS A 369 2.50 12.16 -2.67
CA CYS A 369 3.36 10.98 -2.75
C CYS A 369 2.54 9.72 -3.09
N VAL A 370 1.42 9.49 -2.37
CA VAL A 370 0.54 8.34 -2.60
C VAL A 370 -0.06 8.34 -4.00
N ILE A 371 -0.47 9.50 -4.51
CA ILE A 371 -0.97 9.62 -5.90
C ILE A 371 0.15 9.27 -6.89
N THR A 372 1.33 9.86 -6.73
CA THR A 372 2.46 9.64 -7.64
C THR A 372 2.90 8.17 -7.66
N GLN A 373 3.05 7.54 -6.49
CA GLN A 373 3.45 6.14 -6.40
C GLN A 373 2.42 5.18 -6.98
N ASN A 374 1.12 5.44 -6.78
CA ASN A 374 0.08 4.58 -7.34
C ASN A 374 -0.03 4.78 -8.85
N LEU A 375 0.00 6.03 -9.32
CA LEU A 375 -0.11 6.34 -10.75
C LEU A 375 1.06 5.79 -11.57
N LEU A 376 2.29 6.10 -11.18
CA LEU A 376 3.50 5.76 -11.93
C LEU A 376 4.10 4.41 -11.51
N GLY A 377 3.80 3.94 -10.31
CA GLY A 377 4.32 2.69 -9.76
C GLY A 377 3.30 1.56 -9.85
N SER A 378 2.37 1.52 -8.89
CA SER A 378 1.46 0.37 -8.69
C SER A 378 0.54 0.11 -9.88
N ALA A 379 0.05 1.16 -10.55
CA ALA A 379 -0.87 1.00 -11.67
C ALA A 379 -0.16 0.73 -13.01
N LEU A 380 1.03 1.31 -13.24
CA LEU A 380 1.76 1.08 -14.49
C LEU A 380 2.63 -0.17 -14.43
N GLY A 381 3.18 -0.52 -13.27
CA GLY A 381 4.12 -1.63 -13.12
C GLY A 381 3.65 -2.94 -13.74
N PRO A 382 2.50 -3.49 -13.34
CA PRO A 382 1.99 -4.74 -13.88
C PRO A 382 1.69 -4.71 -15.39
N ILE A 383 1.10 -3.62 -15.89
CA ILE A 383 0.77 -3.48 -17.32
C ILE A 383 2.05 -3.46 -18.16
N VAL A 384 3.01 -2.61 -17.78
CA VAL A 384 4.26 -2.45 -18.52
C VAL A 384 5.08 -3.74 -18.47
N THR A 385 5.20 -4.36 -17.29
CA THR A 385 5.90 -5.65 -17.14
C THR A 385 5.22 -6.75 -17.96
N GLY A 386 3.89 -6.80 -17.99
CA GLY A 386 3.14 -7.73 -18.81
C GLY A 386 3.38 -7.50 -20.30
N ALA A 387 3.37 -6.26 -20.78
CA ALA A 387 3.64 -5.93 -22.18
C ALA A 387 5.07 -6.32 -22.61
N PHE A 388 6.07 -6.09 -21.73
CA PHE A 388 7.43 -6.59 -21.97
C PHE A 388 7.48 -8.13 -21.95
N SER A 389 6.69 -8.78 -21.10
CA SER A 389 6.59 -10.23 -21.05
C SER A 389 6.04 -10.83 -22.34
N ASP A 390 5.00 -10.22 -22.91
CA ASP A 390 4.40 -10.65 -24.17
C ASP A 390 5.38 -10.56 -25.34
N ARG A 391 6.29 -9.57 -25.33
CA ARG A 391 7.23 -9.33 -26.42
C ARG A 391 8.58 -10.03 -26.26
N TYR A 392 9.12 -10.07 -25.04
CA TYR A 392 10.49 -10.50 -24.76
C TYR A 392 10.58 -11.67 -23.78
N GLY A 393 9.43 -12.20 -23.33
CA GLY A 393 9.31 -13.24 -22.32
C GLY A 393 9.42 -12.74 -20.89
N ILE A 394 8.82 -13.53 -19.97
CA ILE A 394 8.65 -13.15 -18.56
C ILE A 394 9.98 -12.88 -17.82
N LEU A 395 11.03 -13.66 -18.13
CA LEU A 395 12.33 -13.48 -17.48
C LEU A 395 12.94 -12.12 -17.81
N THR A 396 12.89 -11.71 -19.09
CA THR A 396 13.40 -10.40 -19.52
C THR A 396 12.56 -9.27 -18.93
N ALA A 397 11.24 -9.42 -18.91
CA ALA A 397 10.35 -8.43 -18.31
C ALA A 397 10.64 -8.20 -16.82
N LEU A 398 10.87 -9.27 -16.04
CA LEU A 398 11.21 -9.16 -14.63
C LEU A 398 12.62 -8.56 -14.40
N LYS A 399 13.58 -8.84 -15.26
CA LYS A 399 14.89 -8.18 -15.23
C LYS A 399 14.75 -6.67 -15.45
N ILE A 400 13.94 -6.25 -16.43
CA ILE A 400 13.65 -4.82 -16.68
C ILE A 400 12.92 -4.19 -15.50
N ALA A 401 11.92 -4.87 -14.94
CA ALA A 401 11.19 -4.38 -13.76
C ALA A 401 12.12 -4.25 -12.53
N SER A 402 13.10 -5.16 -12.35
CA SER A 402 14.11 -5.05 -11.31
C SER A 402 15.04 -3.86 -11.54
N ALA A 403 15.40 -3.59 -12.80
CA ALA A 403 16.27 -2.48 -13.16
C ALA A 403 15.64 -1.10 -12.88
N MET A 404 14.30 -1.00 -12.82
CA MET A 404 13.62 0.24 -12.40
C MET A 404 14.02 0.67 -10.99
N ALA A 405 14.37 -0.25 -10.11
CA ALA A 405 14.88 0.09 -8.77
C ALA A 405 16.24 0.83 -8.83
N LEU A 406 17.04 0.67 -9.92
CA LEU A 406 18.27 1.47 -10.12
C LEU A 406 17.92 2.95 -10.37
N ILE A 407 16.82 3.24 -11.04
CA ILE A 407 16.35 4.61 -11.20
C ILE A 407 15.97 5.18 -9.83
N SER A 408 15.28 4.41 -8.99
CA SER A 408 14.95 4.82 -7.62
C SER A 408 16.20 5.02 -6.77
N PHE A 409 17.23 4.17 -6.93
CA PHE A 409 18.52 4.36 -6.29
C PHE A 409 19.11 5.74 -6.60
N VAL A 410 19.18 6.09 -7.89
CA VAL A 410 19.73 7.38 -8.32
C VAL A 410 18.89 8.54 -7.77
N LEU A 411 17.56 8.44 -7.85
CA LEU A 411 16.65 9.49 -7.38
C LEU A 411 16.77 9.71 -5.86
N PHE A 412 16.78 8.66 -5.05
CA PHE A 412 16.98 8.78 -3.60
C PHE A 412 18.38 9.30 -3.25
N TYR A 413 19.41 8.84 -3.97
CA TYR A 413 20.79 9.31 -3.76
C TYR A 413 20.93 10.80 -4.06
N LEU A 414 20.38 11.27 -5.18
CA LEU A 414 20.35 12.69 -5.52
C LEU A 414 19.51 13.47 -4.49
N GLY A 415 18.36 12.93 -4.08
CA GLY A 415 17.54 13.52 -3.03
C GLY A 415 18.31 13.71 -1.71
N ALA A 416 19.16 12.75 -1.34
CA ALA A 416 19.99 12.83 -0.14
C ALA A 416 20.95 14.02 -0.14
N ARG A 417 21.42 14.45 -1.32
CA ARG A 417 22.29 15.64 -1.45
C ARG A 417 21.56 16.95 -1.14
N TYR A 418 20.26 17.02 -1.44
CA TYR A 418 19.45 18.20 -1.20
C TYR A 418 18.74 18.19 0.15
N TYR A 419 18.63 17.02 0.80
CA TYR A 419 17.78 16.82 1.98
C TYR A 419 18.13 17.74 3.16
N ALA A 420 19.40 17.89 3.51
CA ALA A 420 19.82 18.76 4.59
C ALA A 420 19.44 20.22 4.31
N ARG A 421 19.73 20.71 3.10
CA ARG A 421 19.39 22.08 2.67
C ARG A 421 17.88 22.32 2.69
N ASP A 422 17.10 21.35 2.23
CA ASP A 422 15.64 21.52 2.15
C ASP A 422 15.00 21.42 3.54
N LEU A 423 15.58 20.64 4.45
CA LEU A 423 15.18 20.56 5.85
C LEU A 423 15.45 21.86 6.61
N ASP A 424 16.59 22.53 6.35
CA ASP A 424 16.96 23.80 6.99
C ASP A 424 16.04 24.97 6.56
N LYS A 425 15.37 24.85 5.41
CA LYS A 425 14.38 25.84 4.95
C LYS A 425 13.04 25.75 5.67
N VAL A 426 12.76 24.65 6.35
CA VAL A 426 11.50 24.47 7.05
C VAL A 426 11.54 25.21 8.39
N GLU A 427 10.67 26.20 8.57
CA GLU A 427 10.49 26.86 9.88
C GLU A 427 10.15 25.82 10.95
N ARG A 428 11.02 25.72 11.95
CA ARG A 428 10.77 24.87 13.12
C ARG A 428 9.74 25.56 14.01
N VAL A 429 8.47 25.29 13.77
CA VAL A 429 7.41 25.69 14.68
C VAL A 429 7.50 24.75 15.90
N ALA A 430 7.97 25.28 17.03
CA ALA A 430 7.88 24.56 18.30
C ALA A 430 6.39 24.36 18.62
N LEU A 431 5.94 23.10 18.58
CA LEU A 431 4.63 22.73 19.10
C LEU A 431 4.74 22.80 20.62
N THR A 432 4.31 23.91 21.23
CA THR A 432 4.07 23.97 22.68
C THR A 432 2.85 23.12 22.96
N ALA A 433 3.02 22.07 23.76
CA ALA A 433 1.88 21.41 24.39
C ALA A 433 1.21 22.47 25.28
N GLU A 434 -0.01 22.86 24.96
CA GLU A 434 -0.88 23.53 25.92
C GLU A 434 -1.22 22.49 27.00
N GLU A 435 -0.87 22.80 28.24
CA GLU A 435 -1.20 22.03 29.44
C GLU A 435 -2.72 22.02 29.71
#